data_f168ffccaba005941ec03c9c51b99f70
#
_entry.id   f168ffccaba005941ec03c9c51b99f70
#
_cell.length_a   1.000
_cell.length_b   1.000
_cell.length_c   1.000
_cell.angle_alpha   90.00
_cell.angle_beta   90.00
_cell.angle_gamma   90.00
#
_symmetry.space_group_name_H-M   'P 1'
#
loop_
_entity.id
_entity.type
_entity.pdbx_description
1 polymer ?
#
loop_
_entity_poly.entity_id
_entity_poly.type
_entity_poly.pdbx_seq_one_letter_code
_entity_poly.pdbx_strand_id
1 'polypeptide(L)'
;TIVAEVKAEPRLKMHWNGKNIVNLSREFLNSNGAAKYTDVVIPAPKTDAPAAMPDCAESWKELLSNLNVCSQKGLVEMFDSTIGAGTVLMPFGGAYQLTPSQAMAAKIPVLRGETNTCSLMGWGYNPLISERSPYHGAMCAVVESVAKIVAAGGSWHHCWLTFQEYFERT
;
A
#
# COMPACT_ATOMS: atom_id res chain seq x y z
N THR A 1 -17.59 8.87 28.04
CA THR A 1 -18.87 9.10 27.35
C THR A 1 -19.04 8.06 26.28
N ILE A 2 -20.21 7.38 26.23
CA ILE A 2 -20.55 6.45 25.14
C ILE A 2 -21.03 7.31 23.98
N VAL A 3 -20.37 7.20 22.82
CA VAL A 3 -20.67 7.97 21.61
C VAL A 3 -21.31 7.13 20.52
N ALA A 4 -21.16 5.80 20.59
CA ALA A 4 -21.74 4.86 19.65
C ALA A 4 -21.97 3.48 20.30
N GLU A 5 -22.88 2.71 19.73
CA GLU A 5 -23.17 1.34 20.11
C GLU A 5 -23.28 0.45 18.87
N VAL A 6 -22.64 -0.71 18.90
CA VAL A 6 -22.74 -1.69 17.84
C VAL A 6 -24.06 -2.43 17.93
N LYS A 7 -24.82 -2.47 16.83
CA LYS A 7 -26.12 -3.14 16.72
C LYS A 7 -26.07 -4.31 15.75
N ALA A 8 -26.92 -5.30 15.95
CA ALA A 8 -27.07 -6.42 15.04
C ALA A 8 -27.74 -6.01 13.71
N GLU A 9 -28.57 -4.96 13.72
CA GLU A 9 -29.19 -4.42 12.50
C GLU A 9 -28.12 -3.82 11.57
N PRO A 10 -28.03 -4.26 10.30
CA PRO A 10 -26.97 -3.80 9.38
C PRO A 10 -27.26 -2.38 8.84
N ARG A 11 -27.28 -1.39 9.71
CA ARG A 11 -27.54 0.01 9.38
C ARG A 11 -26.65 0.95 10.19
N LEU A 12 -26.22 2.04 9.55
CA LEU A 12 -25.64 3.19 10.22
C LEU A 12 -26.78 4.16 10.58
N LYS A 13 -26.99 4.38 11.85
CA LYS A 13 -27.98 5.34 12.36
C LYS A 13 -27.28 6.40 13.20
N MET A 14 -27.58 7.66 12.95
CA MET A 14 -27.11 8.78 13.76
C MET A 14 -28.30 9.63 14.21
N HIS A 15 -28.29 9.98 15.48
CA HIS A 15 -29.31 10.81 16.10
C HIS A 15 -28.70 12.11 16.62
N TRP A 16 -29.37 13.20 16.39
CA TRP A 16 -29.01 14.51 16.91
C TRP A 16 -30.26 15.25 17.39
N ASN A 17 -30.20 15.75 18.63
CA ASN A 17 -31.34 16.45 19.25
C ASN A 17 -32.69 15.73 19.10
N GLY A 18 -32.69 14.42 19.36
CA GLY A 18 -33.88 13.57 19.27
C GLY A 18 -34.37 13.24 17.84
N LYS A 19 -33.67 13.72 16.81
CA LYS A 19 -33.98 13.44 15.41
C LYS A 19 -32.99 12.46 14.82
N ASN A 20 -33.47 11.57 13.97
CA ASN A 20 -32.62 10.71 13.16
C ASN A 20 -32.11 11.51 11.96
N ILE A 21 -30.80 11.76 11.92
CA ILE A 21 -30.13 12.53 10.86
C ILE A 21 -29.44 11.66 9.82
N VAL A 22 -29.14 10.38 10.16
CA VAL A 22 -28.59 9.39 9.23
C VAL A 22 -29.26 8.05 9.49
N ASN A 23 -29.68 7.39 8.43
CA ASN A 23 -30.24 6.04 8.45
C ASN A 23 -29.96 5.33 7.12
N LEU A 24 -28.73 4.79 7.00
CA LEU A 24 -28.23 4.16 5.78
C LEU A 24 -28.06 2.65 5.98
N SER A 25 -28.43 1.87 4.98
CA SER A 25 -28.15 0.43 5.00
C SER A 25 -26.66 0.15 4.81
N ARG A 26 -26.19 -0.92 5.41
CA ARG A 26 -24.82 -1.39 5.22
C ARG A 26 -24.56 -1.80 3.77
N GLU A 27 -25.56 -2.36 3.12
CA GLU A 27 -25.51 -2.69 1.70
C GLU A 27 -25.23 -1.46 0.83
N PHE A 28 -25.96 -0.38 1.05
CA PHE A 28 -25.71 0.89 0.34
C PHE A 28 -24.30 1.42 0.60
N LEU A 29 -23.84 1.41 1.84
CA LEU A 29 -22.49 1.86 2.18
C LEU A 29 -21.39 1.02 1.52
N ASN A 30 -21.64 -0.28 1.36
CA ASN A 30 -20.67 -1.18 0.73
C ASN A 30 -20.68 -1.10 -0.80
N SER A 31 -21.71 -0.52 -1.41
CA SER A 31 -21.83 -0.40 -2.87
C SER A 31 -21.18 0.84 -3.45
N ASN A 32 -20.62 1.74 -2.64
CA ASN A 32 -20.18 3.08 -3.06
C ASN A 32 -21.24 3.88 -3.82
N GLY A 33 -22.53 3.62 -3.58
CA GLY A 33 -23.66 4.23 -4.24
C GLY A 33 -24.14 3.46 -5.48
N ALA A 34 -24.63 4.17 -6.50
CA ALA A 34 -25.11 3.56 -7.75
C ALA A 34 -23.95 2.96 -8.55
N ALA A 35 -24.18 1.79 -9.17
CA ALA A 35 -23.24 1.20 -10.10
C ALA A 35 -22.91 2.18 -11.24
N LYS A 36 -21.63 2.35 -11.54
CA LYS A 36 -21.12 3.19 -12.60
C LYS A 36 -20.44 2.30 -13.63
N TYR A 37 -20.72 2.57 -14.89
CA TYR A 37 -20.13 1.85 -16.03
C TYR A 37 -19.40 2.86 -16.90
N THR A 38 -18.25 2.47 -17.40
CA THR A 38 -17.50 3.24 -18.38
C THR A 38 -16.77 2.29 -19.33
N ASP A 39 -16.61 2.72 -20.56
CA ASP A 39 -15.79 2.00 -21.54
C ASP A 39 -14.35 2.49 -21.41
N VAL A 40 -13.43 1.55 -21.32
CA VAL A 40 -12.00 1.84 -21.19
C VAL A 40 -11.25 1.34 -22.40
N VAL A 41 -10.53 2.24 -23.07
CA VAL A 41 -9.61 1.89 -24.16
C VAL A 41 -8.20 1.78 -23.58
N ILE A 42 -7.59 0.61 -23.73
CA ILE A 42 -6.21 0.37 -23.34
C ILE A 42 -5.31 0.62 -24.55
N PRO A 43 -4.60 1.75 -24.65
CA PRO A 43 -3.69 2.02 -25.73
C PRO A 43 -2.48 1.07 -25.68
N ALA A 44 -1.84 0.84 -26.83
CA ALA A 44 -0.57 0.13 -26.86
C ALA A 44 0.47 0.85 -26.02
N PRO A 45 1.34 0.13 -25.30
CA PRO A 45 2.42 0.73 -24.54
C PRO A 45 3.32 1.60 -25.43
N LYS A 46 3.78 2.72 -24.90
CA LYS A 46 4.82 3.53 -25.57
C LYS A 46 6.10 2.71 -25.66
N THR A 47 6.58 2.50 -26.88
CA THR A 47 7.82 1.76 -27.17
C THR A 47 8.99 2.73 -27.29
N ASP A 48 9.43 3.28 -26.19
CA ASP A 48 10.70 4.02 -26.16
C ASP A 48 11.85 3.01 -26.08
N ALA A 49 13.00 3.39 -26.61
CA ALA A 49 14.20 2.56 -26.44
C ALA A 49 14.48 2.36 -24.94
N PRO A 50 14.88 1.15 -24.53
CA PRO A 50 15.28 0.92 -23.15
C PRO A 50 16.39 1.90 -22.78
N ALA A 51 16.36 2.40 -21.54
CA ALA A 51 17.43 3.23 -21.03
C ALA A 51 18.77 2.49 -21.16
N ALA A 52 19.80 3.20 -21.63
CA ALA A 52 21.13 2.62 -21.71
C ALA A 52 21.56 2.10 -20.33
N MET A 53 22.17 0.91 -20.30
CA MET A 53 22.77 0.40 -19.07
C MET A 53 23.99 1.26 -18.71
N PRO A 54 24.20 1.54 -17.40
CA PRO A 54 25.41 2.22 -16.96
C PRO A 54 26.66 1.44 -17.37
N ASP A 55 27.57 2.11 -18.06
CA ASP A 55 28.79 1.51 -18.63
C ASP A 55 30.08 2.09 -18.04
N CYS A 56 29.97 3.17 -17.28
CA CYS A 56 31.11 3.82 -16.62
C CYS A 56 30.75 4.28 -15.18
N ALA A 57 31.76 4.70 -14.43
CA ALA A 57 31.58 5.11 -13.04
C ALA A 57 30.67 6.34 -12.90
N GLU A 58 30.70 7.25 -13.85
CA GLU A 58 29.89 8.46 -13.88
C GLU A 58 28.41 8.11 -14.08
N SER A 59 28.08 7.24 -15.03
CA SER A 59 26.70 6.79 -15.28
C SER A 59 26.14 5.97 -14.13
N TRP A 60 26.96 5.21 -13.42
CA TRP A 60 26.56 4.54 -12.17
C TRP A 60 26.26 5.53 -11.05
N LYS A 61 27.08 6.57 -10.88
CA LYS A 61 26.83 7.63 -9.88
C LYS A 61 25.53 8.39 -10.19
N GLU A 62 25.28 8.71 -11.45
CA GLU A 62 24.07 9.36 -11.89
C GLU A 62 22.83 8.49 -11.58
N LEU A 63 22.88 7.21 -11.94
CA LEU A 63 21.80 6.26 -11.64
C LEU A 63 21.54 6.17 -10.13
N LEU A 64 22.58 6.01 -9.31
CA LEU A 64 22.45 5.90 -7.86
C LEU A 64 22.00 7.20 -7.18
N SER A 65 22.15 8.33 -7.86
CA SER A 65 21.69 9.65 -7.40
C SER A 65 20.24 9.93 -7.78
N ASN A 66 19.65 9.13 -8.66
CA ASN A 66 18.26 9.28 -9.05
C ASN A 66 17.34 9.02 -7.87
N LEU A 67 16.34 9.88 -7.65
CA LEU A 67 15.42 9.80 -6.52
C LEU A 67 14.61 8.48 -6.45
N ASN A 68 14.41 7.81 -7.59
CA ASN A 68 13.75 6.50 -7.63
C ASN A 68 14.70 5.33 -7.27
N VAL A 69 16.01 5.57 -7.20
CA VAL A 69 17.03 4.53 -7.01
C VAL A 69 17.83 4.75 -5.73
N CYS A 70 18.07 6.00 -5.34
CA CYS A 70 18.87 6.32 -4.16
C CYS A 70 18.26 5.75 -2.86
N SER A 71 19.11 5.56 -1.86
CA SER A 71 18.66 5.07 -0.55
C SER A 71 17.66 6.03 0.10
N GLN A 72 16.53 5.49 0.55
CA GLN A 72 15.50 6.21 1.30
C GLN A 72 15.73 6.17 2.82
N LYS A 73 16.89 5.66 3.28
CA LYS A 73 17.17 5.45 4.71
C LYS A 73 16.99 6.73 5.53
N GLY A 74 17.48 7.85 5.05
CA GLY A 74 17.34 9.13 5.74
C GLY A 74 15.89 9.56 5.99
N LEU A 75 14.98 9.27 5.04
CA LEU A 75 13.55 9.53 5.23
C LEU A 75 12.92 8.57 6.24
N VAL A 76 13.30 7.30 6.20
CA VAL A 76 12.78 6.28 7.12
C VAL A 76 13.22 6.54 8.55
N GLU A 77 14.46 6.99 8.76
CA GLU A 77 14.99 7.32 10.09
C GLU A 77 14.32 8.53 10.75
N MET A 78 13.53 9.31 9.99
CA MET A 78 12.70 10.38 10.57
C MET A 78 11.47 9.84 11.32
N PHE A 79 11.14 8.57 11.15
CA PHE A 79 9.98 7.92 11.76
C PHE A 79 10.44 6.82 12.72
N ASP A 80 9.78 6.74 13.86
CA ASP A 80 10.04 5.69 14.84
C ASP A 80 9.35 4.39 14.41
N SER A 81 10.13 3.44 13.93
CA SER A 81 9.67 2.12 13.47
C SER A 81 9.54 1.10 14.61
N THR A 82 9.86 1.47 15.84
CA THR A 82 9.82 0.59 17.03
C THR A 82 8.67 0.89 17.97
N ILE A 83 7.86 1.88 17.69
CA ILE A 83 6.70 2.25 18.54
C ILE A 83 5.81 1.02 18.78
N GLY A 84 5.47 0.81 20.04
CA GLY A 84 4.61 -0.29 20.48
C GLY A 84 5.31 -1.64 20.58
N ALA A 85 6.62 -1.71 20.26
CA ALA A 85 7.45 -2.94 20.33
C ALA A 85 6.87 -4.13 19.55
N GLY A 86 6.01 -3.88 18.57
CA GLY A 86 5.38 -4.90 17.74
C GLY A 86 6.09 -5.20 16.42
N THR A 87 7.10 -4.41 16.05
CA THR A 87 7.80 -4.53 14.76
C THR A 87 8.60 -5.82 14.69
N VAL A 88 8.35 -6.63 13.66
CA VAL A 88 9.08 -7.87 13.37
C VAL A 88 10.10 -7.66 12.27
N LEU A 89 9.72 -7.00 11.18
CA LEU A 89 10.63 -6.57 10.12
C LEU A 89 10.90 -5.07 10.25
N MET A 90 12.13 -4.73 10.57
CA MET A 90 12.60 -3.35 10.56
C MET A 90 12.72 -2.86 9.11
N PRO A 91 12.56 -1.55 8.85
CA PRO A 91 12.70 -0.98 7.51
C PRO A 91 14.04 -1.27 6.84
N PHE A 92 15.10 -1.38 7.63
CA PHE A 92 16.41 -1.80 7.21
C PHE A 92 16.94 -2.91 8.10
N GLY A 93 17.44 -3.98 7.48
CA GLY A 93 18.00 -5.15 8.13
C GLY A 93 19.44 -5.42 7.74
N GLY A 94 19.89 -6.63 8.05
CA GLY A 94 21.28 -7.07 7.83
C GLY A 94 22.22 -6.59 8.93
N ALA A 95 23.46 -7.09 8.90
CA ALA A 95 24.48 -6.80 9.93
C ALA A 95 24.77 -5.30 10.11
N TYR A 96 24.64 -4.53 9.05
CA TYR A 96 24.91 -3.09 9.04
C TYR A 96 23.62 -2.24 8.98
N GLN A 97 22.44 -2.87 9.02
CA GLN A 97 21.14 -2.20 8.88
C GLN A 97 21.07 -1.28 7.64
N LEU A 98 21.55 -1.79 6.52
CA LEU A 98 21.56 -1.08 5.23
C LEU A 98 20.71 -1.76 4.17
N THR A 99 20.21 -2.98 4.44
CA THR A 99 19.38 -3.73 3.49
C THR A 99 17.92 -3.35 3.67
N PRO A 100 17.27 -2.70 2.70
CA PRO A 100 15.89 -2.30 2.82
C PRO A 100 14.97 -3.52 2.86
N SER A 101 14.05 -3.54 3.82
CA SER A 101 12.95 -4.51 3.85
C SER A 101 11.87 -4.10 2.86
N GLN A 102 11.38 -5.06 2.07
CA GLN A 102 10.40 -4.80 1.03
C GLN A 102 8.94 -4.96 1.50
N ALA A 103 8.75 -5.37 2.74
CA ALA A 103 7.45 -5.49 3.36
C ALA A 103 7.53 -5.09 4.85
N MET A 104 6.40 -4.72 5.42
CA MET A 104 6.23 -4.55 6.86
C MET A 104 5.70 -5.85 7.45
N ALA A 105 6.23 -6.23 8.62
CA ALA A 105 5.64 -7.24 9.48
C ALA A 105 5.62 -6.71 10.91
N ALA A 106 4.44 -6.75 11.53
CA ALA A 106 4.25 -6.30 12.90
C ALA A 106 3.27 -7.22 13.64
N LYS A 107 3.55 -7.48 14.92
CA LYS A 107 2.64 -8.21 15.79
C LYS A 107 1.33 -7.44 15.98
N ILE A 108 0.23 -8.16 16.01
CA ILE A 108 -1.07 -7.57 16.33
C ILE A 108 -1.04 -7.08 17.79
N PRO A 109 -1.37 -5.80 18.05
CA PRO A 109 -1.42 -5.30 19.42
C PRO A 109 -2.54 -6.01 20.21
N VAL A 110 -2.19 -6.46 21.41
CA VAL A 110 -3.13 -7.10 22.35
C VAL A 110 -3.18 -6.32 23.66
N LEU A 111 -4.35 -6.28 24.29
CA LEU A 111 -4.53 -5.54 25.53
C LEU A 111 -3.83 -6.21 26.74
N ARG A 112 -3.70 -7.51 26.72
CA ARG A 112 -3.04 -8.32 27.75
C ARG A 112 -2.38 -9.52 27.15
N GLY A 113 -1.23 -9.92 27.70
CA GLY A 113 -0.47 -11.09 27.24
C GLY A 113 0.37 -10.79 26.00
N GLU A 114 0.74 -11.83 25.28
CA GLU A 114 1.57 -11.78 24.08
C GLU A 114 0.91 -12.52 22.91
N THR A 115 1.29 -12.18 21.71
CA THR A 115 0.85 -12.86 20.50
C THR A 115 2.01 -13.05 19.53
N ASN A 116 1.94 -14.14 18.76
CA ASN A 116 2.81 -14.37 17.60
C ASN A 116 2.10 -14.11 16.27
N THR A 117 0.82 -13.71 16.32
CA THR A 117 0.08 -13.32 15.12
C THR A 117 0.60 -11.98 14.63
N CYS A 118 0.95 -11.92 13.35
CA CYS A 118 1.46 -10.72 12.69
C CYS A 118 0.53 -10.27 11.56
N SER A 119 0.47 -8.97 11.36
CA SER A 119 0.01 -8.38 10.10
C SER A 119 1.19 -8.18 9.17
N LEU A 120 0.95 -8.38 7.88
CA LEU A 120 1.92 -8.14 6.82
C LEU A 120 1.36 -7.07 5.88
N MET A 121 2.22 -6.17 5.42
CA MET A 121 1.86 -5.17 4.43
C MET A 121 2.99 -5.05 3.41
N GLY A 122 2.62 -5.11 2.13
CA GLY A 122 3.51 -4.87 1.01
C GLY A 122 2.91 -3.83 0.08
N TRP A 123 3.73 -3.22 -0.74
CA TRP A 123 3.33 -2.22 -1.73
C TRP A 123 4.00 -2.50 -3.06
N GLY A 124 3.40 -2.04 -4.13
CA GLY A 124 3.96 -2.11 -5.48
C GLY A 124 3.63 -0.84 -6.25
N TYR A 125 4.62 -0.26 -6.87
CA TYR A 125 4.47 0.85 -7.80
C TYR A 125 5.76 1.11 -8.55
N ASN A 126 5.67 1.21 -9.87
CA ASN A 126 6.78 1.61 -10.71
C ASN A 126 6.33 2.76 -11.63
N PRO A 127 6.76 4.01 -11.37
CA PRO A 127 6.35 5.16 -12.14
C PRO A 127 6.75 5.06 -13.61
N LEU A 128 7.93 4.52 -13.93
CA LEU A 128 8.43 4.42 -15.30
C LEU A 128 7.59 3.46 -16.15
N ILE A 129 7.09 2.37 -15.58
CA ILE A 129 6.17 1.46 -16.27
C ILE A 129 4.80 2.15 -16.41
N SER A 130 4.32 2.81 -15.35
CA SER A 130 3.02 3.46 -15.33
C SER A 130 2.91 4.62 -16.33
N GLU A 131 3.98 5.39 -16.53
CA GLU A 131 4.03 6.44 -17.56
C GLU A 131 3.92 5.89 -18.99
N ARG A 132 4.50 4.71 -19.22
CA ARG A 132 4.44 4.05 -20.55
C ARG A 132 3.11 3.39 -20.79
N SER A 133 2.54 2.79 -19.79
CA SER A 133 1.23 2.13 -19.84
C SER A 133 0.65 2.02 -18.43
N PRO A 134 -0.37 2.83 -18.08
CA PRO A 134 -1.03 2.75 -16.79
C PRO A 134 -1.61 1.35 -16.50
N TYR A 135 -2.12 0.67 -17.52
CA TYR A 135 -2.63 -0.71 -17.40
C TYR A 135 -1.54 -1.69 -16.96
N HIS A 136 -0.40 -1.72 -17.66
CA HIS A 136 0.71 -2.61 -17.31
C HIS A 136 1.38 -2.19 -16.00
N GLY A 137 1.44 -0.89 -15.73
CA GLY A 137 1.90 -0.36 -14.45
C GLY A 137 1.08 -0.88 -13.28
N ALA A 138 -0.25 -0.85 -13.39
CA ALA A 138 -1.15 -1.38 -12.38
C ALA A 138 -1.02 -2.90 -12.20
N MET A 139 -0.94 -3.66 -13.29
CA MET A 139 -0.68 -5.11 -13.22
C MET A 139 0.62 -5.42 -12.49
N CYS A 140 1.72 -4.75 -12.85
CA CYS A 140 3.02 -4.94 -12.22
C CYS A 140 2.97 -4.55 -10.73
N ALA A 141 2.27 -3.47 -10.38
CA ALA A 141 2.12 -3.03 -8.99
C ALA A 141 1.41 -4.08 -8.13
N VAL A 142 0.35 -4.71 -8.65
CA VAL A 142 -0.34 -5.81 -7.94
C VAL A 142 0.59 -7.01 -7.75
N VAL A 143 1.26 -7.45 -8.81
CA VAL A 143 2.18 -8.59 -8.73
C VAL A 143 3.33 -8.30 -7.76
N GLU A 144 3.92 -7.12 -7.81
CA GLU A 144 5.00 -6.69 -6.92
C GLU A 144 4.55 -6.70 -5.46
N SER A 145 3.41 -6.09 -5.15
CA SER A 145 2.90 -6.01 -3.77
C SER A 145 2.63 -7.40 -3.18
N VAL A 146 2.01 -8.29 -3.95
CA VAL A 146 1.73 -9.67 -3.53
C VAL A 146 3.02 -10.48 -3.39
N ALA A 147 3.97 -10.33 -4.32
CA ALA A 147 5.27 -11.00 -4.24
C ALA A 147 6.05 -10.62 -2.96
N LYS A 148 6.00 -9.34 -2.54
CA LYS A 148 6.59 -8.87 -1.30
C LYS A 148 5.95 -9.50 -0.05
N ILE A 149 4.63 -9.69 -0.06
CA ILE A 149 3.93 -10.40 1.02
C ILE A 149 4.37 -11.87 1.09
N VAL A 150 4.48 -12.55 -0.06
CA VAL A 150 4.95 -13.93 -0.11
C VAL A 150 6.39 -14.04 0.35
N ALA A 151 7.25 -13.14 -0.07
CA ALA A 151 8.66 -13.08 0.38
C ALA A 151 8.79 -12.85 1.89
N ALA A 152 7.82 -12.16 2.51
CA ALA A 152 7.74 -11.97 3.96
C ALA A 152 7.10 -13.15 4.71
N GLY A 153 6.73 -14.23 4.02
CA GLY A 153 6.14 -15.44 4.60
C GLY A 153 4.61 -15.48 4.59
N GLY A 154 3.96 -14.54 3.95
CA GLY A 154 2.50 -14.49 3.81
C GLY A 154 1.97 -15.39 2.70
N SER A 155 0.67 -15.67 2.76
CA SER A 155 -0.05 -16.41 1.73
C SER A 155 -0.72 -15.45 0.75
N TRP A 156 -0.45 -15.60 -0.54
CA TRP A 156 -1.07 -14.78 -1.57
C TRP A 156 -2.59 -14.99 -1.68
N HIS A 157 -3.10 -16.16 -1.27
CA HIS A 157 -4.54 -16.47 -1.25
C HIS A 157 -5.33 -15.64 -0.23
N HIS A 158 -4.66 -15.08 0.78
CA HIS A 158 -5.28 -14.33 1.85
C HIS A 158 -4.87 -12.85 1.83
N CYS A 159 -4.42 -12.35 0.69
CA CYS A 159 -4.11 -10.93 0.53
C CYS A 159 -5.38 -10.12 0.29
N TRP A 160 -5.43 -8.94 0.91
CA TRP A 160 -6.41 -7.90 0.65
C TRP A 160 -5.70 -6.76 -0.06
N LEU A 161 -6.28 -6.28 -1.15
CA LEU A 161 -5.70 -5.20 -1.93
C LEU A 161 -6.42 -3.89 -1.64
N THR A 162 -5.63 -2.84 -1.43
CA THR A 162 -6.10 -1.46 -1.44
C THR A 162 -5.41 -0.71 -2.56
N PHE A 163 -6.14 0.16 -3.23
CA PHE A 163 -5.62 0.94 -4.35
C PHE A 163 -5.64 2.41 -3.98
N GLN A 164 -4.61 3.12 -4.41
CA GLN A 164 -4.57 4.56 -4.39
C GLN A 164 -4.38 5.05 -5.81
N GLU A 165 -5.27 5.90 -6.26
CA GLU A 165 -5.35 6.36 -7.64
C GLU A 165 -5.19 7.87 -7.66
N TYR A 166 -4.46 8.35 -8.66
CA TYR A 166 -4.28 9.76 -8.91
C TYR A 166 -4.69 10.06 -10.35
N PHE A 167 -5.65 10.95 -10.49
CA PHE A 167 -6.07 11.41 -11.79
C PHE A 167 -5.60 12.85 -11.99
N GLU A 168 -5.11 13.15 -13.18
CA GLU A 168 -4.79 14.52 -13.56
C GLU A 168 -6.08 15.34 -13.57
N ARG A 169 -5.98 16.57 -13.07
CA ARG A 169 -7.13 17.48 -13.14
C ARG A 169 -7.31 17.92 -14.59
N THR A 170 -8.47 17.62 -15.16
CA THR A 170 -8.92 18.12 -16.47
C THR A 170 -9.45 19.54 -16.37
#